data_cfc8d0893026e4b250cfa6191ac0c95a
#
_entry.id   cfc8d0893026e4b250cfa6191ac0c95a
#
_cell.length_a   1.000
_cell.length_b   1.000
_cell.length_c   1.000
_cell.angle_alpha   90.00
_cell.angle_beta   90.00
_cell.angle_gamma   90.00
#
_symmetry.space_group_name_H-M   'P 1'
#
loop_
_entity.id
_entity.type
_entity.pdbx_description
1 polymer ?
#
loop_
_entity_poly.entity_id
_entity_poly.type
_entity_poly.pdbx_seq_one_letter_code
_entity_poly.pdbx_strand_id
1 'polypeptide(L)'
;MLPVKTARNSALNEILSYTYPRLHTGACWFISFYAFDPAKGEMRRKRIKINSVGTATQKRQYAAQVCHRLSAKLEAGWNPWIEADADRSYKLFSDALIHYRNYITKLLNDGVHRASTHHDYICFARIMEEWNDNQRVSIRYVYQFDRAFCVRFLDYVYIERENSPRTRNNYLAFLRSFSAFLVQHLYIKEKPTDGLVSIGKAL
;
A
#
# COMPACT_ATOMS: atom_id res chain seq x y z
N MET A 1 -25.87 -8.74 20.55
CA MET A 1 -25.50 -9.67 19.48
C MET A 1 -26.18 -9.19 18.20
N LEU A 2 -25.45 -8.54 17.27
CA LEU A 2 -26.00 -8.01 16.03
C LEU A 2 -25.33 -8.74 14.87
N PRO A 3 -26.06 -9.15 13.83
CA PRO A 3 -25.55 -10.01 12.79
C PRO A 3 -24.53 -9.28 11.92
N VAL A 4 -23.35 -9.86 11.83
CA VAL A 4 -22.38 -9.58 10.78
C VAL A 4 -22.99 -10.04 9.47
N LYS A 5 -23.38 -9.12 8.58
CA LYS A 5 -23.71 -9.49 7.20
C LYS A 5 -22.42 -9.94 6.53
N THR A 6 -22.22 -11.24 6.51
CA THR A 6 -21.23 -11.91 5.67
C THR A 6 -21.71 -11.81 4.23
N ALA A 7 -21.13 -10.95 3.44
CA ALA A 7 -21.23 -11.07 1.99
C ALA A 7 -20.44 -12.32 1.59
N ARG A 8 -21.14 -13.44 1.38
CA ARG A 8 -20.59 -14.61 0.68
C ARG A 8 -20.57 -14.27 -0.80
N ASN A 9 -19.36 -14.10 -1.35
CA ASN A 9 -19.06 -14.53 -2.70
C ASN A 9 -17.56 -14.65 -2.90
N SER A 10 -17.18 -15.88 -3.18
CA SER A 10 -16.06 -16.44 -3.94
C SER A 10 -14.65 -15.86 -3.74
N ALA A 11 -13.78 -16.76 -3.31
CA ALA A 11 -12.35 -16.82 -3.50
C ALA A 11 -11.54 -15.70 -2.82
N LEU A 12 -10.86 -16.08 -1.76
CA LEU A 12 -9.96 -15.37 -0.88
C LEU A 12 -10.70 -14.50 0.16
N ASN A 13 -10.64 -14.94 1.41
CA ASN A 13 -11.00 -14.15 2.57
C ASN A 13 -10.11 -12.89 2.59
N GLU A 14 -10.56 -11.82 1.95
CA GLU A 14 -10.05 -10.48 2.23
C GLU A 14 -10.43 -10.18 3.69
N ILE A 15 -9.50 -10.35 4.60
CA ILE A 15 -9.64 -9.84 5.96
C ILE A 15 -9.68 -8.31 5.80
N LEU A 16 -10.89 -7.75 5.82
CA LEU A 16 -11.06 -6.30 5.81
C LEU A 16 -10.31 -5.75 7.01
N SER A 17 -9.28 -4.95 6.76
CA SER A 17 -8.46 -4.31 7.79
C SER A 17 -9.20 -3.14 8.48
N TYR A 18 -10.50 -3.00 8.26
CA TYR A 18 -11.34 -1.96 8.85
C TYR A 18 -12.83 -2.37 8.91
N THR A 19 -13.62 -1.62 9.71
CA THR A 19 -15.08 -1.67 9.68
C THR A 19 -15.63 -0.35 9.15
N TYR A 20 -16.80 -0.37 8.52
CA TYR A 20 -17.44 0.84 8.05
C TYR A 20 -17.83 1.77 9.22
N PRO A 21 -17.68 3.11 9.03
CA PRO A 21 -18.07 4.09 10.01
C PRO A 21 -19.58 4.03 10.34
N ARG A 22 -19.91 4.11 11.62
CA ARG A 22 -21.29 4.10 12.10
C ARG A 22 -21.53 5.26 13.04
N LEU A 23 -22.72 5.89 12.90
CA LEU A 23 -23.19 6.92 13.82
C LEU A 23 -23.74 6.26 15.09
N HIS A 24 -23.33 6.81 16.23
CA HIS A 24 -23.89 6.53 17.54
C HIS A 24 -24.58 7.78 18.07
N THR A 25 -25.85 7.63 18.48
CA THR A 25 -26.70 8.68 19.05
C THR A 25 -26.91 8.41 20.53
N GLY A 26 -27.10 9.46 21.33
CA GLY A 26 -27.30 9.39 22.78
C GLY A 26 -26.93 10.71 23.42
N ALA A 27 -26.49 10.70 24.66
CA ALA A 27 -25.99 11.88 25.36
C ALA A 27 -24.81 12.55 24.63
N CYS A 28 -23.95 11.73 24.04
CA CYS A 28 -22.86 12.17 23.16
C CYS A 28 -22.99 11.52 21.78
N TRP A 29 -23.05 12.35 20.74
CA TRP A 29 -23.09 11.88 19.37
C TRP A 29 -21.67 11.72 18.82
N PHE A 30 -21.39 10.55 18.26
CA PHE A 30 -20.08 10.28 17.65
C PHE A 30 -20.19 9.27 16.52
N ILE A 31 -19.25 9.32 15.60
CA ILE A 31 -19.02 8.30 14.58
C ILE A 31 -17.90 7.41 15.08
N SER A 32 -18.02 6.09 14.95
CA SER A 32 -16.90 5.18 15.22
C SER A 32 -16.74 4.13 14.15
N PHE A 33 -15.51 3.68 13.99
CA PHE A 33 -15.10 2.56 13.16
C PHE A 33 -13.84 1.94 13.76
N TYR A 34 -13.53 0.72 13.33
CA TYR A 34 -12.29 0.04 13.66
C TYR A 34 -11.40 0.04 12.44
N ALA A 35 -10.09 0.15 12.65
CA ALA A 35 -9.07 -0.07 11.64
C ALA A 35 -7.89 -0.81 12.28
N PHE A 36 -7.24 -1.67 11.50
CA PHE A 36 -6.08 -2.43 11.95
C PHE A 36 -4.91 -1.48 12.23
N ASP A 37 -4.35 -1.57 13.44
CA ASP A 37 -3.16 -0.83 13.84
C ASP A 37 -1.93 -1.75 13.66
N PRO A 38 -1.10 -1.54 12.62
CA PRO A 38 0.05 -2.42 12.37
C PRO A 38 1.12 -2.33 13.46
N ALA A 39 1.20 -1.22 14.19
CA ALA A 39 2.16 -1.08 15.29
C ALA A 39 1.78 -1.92 16.52
N LYS A 40 0.48 -2.24 16.67
CA LYS A 40 -0.04 -3.05 17.78
C LYS A 40 -0.52 -4.44 17.36
N GLY A 41 -0.66 -4.69 16.05
CA GLY A 41 -1.15 -5.95 15.53
C GLY A 41 -2.63 -6.23 15.82
N GLU A 42 -3.44 -5.21 16.12
CA GLU A 42 -4.84 -5.35 16.53
C GLU A 42 -5.79 -4.34 15.86
N MET A 43 -7.09 -4.67 15.84
CA MET A 43 -8.14 -3.76 15.40
C MET A 43 -8.43 -2.72 16.48
N ARG A 44 -8.13 -1.44 16.22
CA ARG A 44 -8.36 -0.33 17.15
C ARG A 44 -9.53 0.54 16.71
N ARG A 45 -10.30 1.02 17.70
CA ARG A 45 -11.45 1.88 17.48
C ARG A 45 -11.05 3.34 17.36
N LYS A 46 -11.46 3.99 16.26
CA LYS A 46 -11.42 5.44 16.11
C LYS A 46 -12.79 6.04 16.40
N ARG A 47 -12.83 7.16 17.15
CA ARG A 47 -14.05 7.93 17.44
C ARG A 47 -13.89 9.35 16.93
N ILE A 48 -14.95 9.88 16.32
CA ILE A 48 -15.06 11.27 15.87
C ILE A 48 -16.31 11.87 16.51
N LYS A 49 -16.11 12.85 17.42
CA LYS A 49 -17.20 13.55 18.09
C LYS A 49 -17.87 14.52 17.10
N ILE A 50 -19.21 14.61 17.15
CA ILE A 50 -20.01 15.52 16.30
C ILE A 50 -20.95 16.40 17.11
N ASN A 51 -20.64 16.60 18.39
CA ASN A 51 -21.52 17.37 19.32
C ASN A 51 -21.61 18.87 18.99
N SER A 52 -20.61 19.44 18.30
CA SER A 52 -20.56 20.88 17.94
C SER A 52 -21.53 21.25 16.81
N VAL A 53 -22.20 20.31 16.19
CA VAL A 53 -23.18 20.56 15.12
C VAL A 53 -24.57 20.77 15.75
N GLY A 54 -25.31 21.77 15.32
CA GLY A 54 -26.59 22.28 15.86
C GLY A 54 -27.67 21.24 16.21
N THR A 55 -28.79 21.21 15.48
CA THR A 55 -29.96 20.36 15.75
C THR A 55 -29.70 18.88 15.47
N ALA A 56 -30.56 17.99 16.00
CA ALA A 56 -30.45 16.56 15.76
C ALA A 56 -30.51 16.17 14.26
N THR A 57 -31.30 16.90 13.48
CA THR A 57 -31.40 16.71 12.02
C THR A 57 -30.09 17.08 11.32
N GLN A 58 -29.52 18.23 11.67
CA GLN A 58 -28.23 18.69 11.14
C GLN A 58 -27.10 17.72 11.53
N LYS A 59 -27.09 17.21 12.76
CA LYS A 59 -26.13 16.17 13.19
C LYS A 59 -26.23 14.91 12.35
N ARG A 60 -27.44 14.42 12.03
CA ARG A 60 -27.62 13.25 11.16
C ARG A 60 -27.11 13.48 9.74
N GLN A 61 -27.45 14.62 9.14
CA GLN A 61 -26.98 14.99 7.80
C GLN A 61 -25.45 15.09 7.74
N TYR A 62 -24.87 15.79 8.70
CA TYR A 62 -23.41 15.91 8.81
C TYR A 62 -22.74 14.56 9.03
N ALA A 63 -23.29 13.71 9.93
CA ALA A 63 -22.78 12.38 10.17
C ALA A 63 -22.84 11.50 8.93
N ALA A 64 -23.91 11.55 8.14
CA ALA A 64 -24.03 10.82 6.89
C ALA A 64 -22.92 11.21 5.88
N GLN A 65 -22.68 12.52 5.73
CA GLN A 65 -21.60 13.01 4.87
C GLN A 65 -20.20 12.58 5.35
N VAL A 66 -19.97 12.63 6.67
CA VAL A 66 -18.70 12.20 7.27
C VAL A 66 -18.50 10.70 7.10
N CYS A 67 -19.55 9.88 7.37
CA CYS A 67 -19.49 8.44 7.18
C CYS A 67 -19.18 8.09 5.71
N HIS A 68 -19.85 8.74 4.76
CA HIS A 68 -19.59 8.52 3.33
C HIS A 68 -18.14 8.83 2.96
N ARG A 69 -17.62 10.01 3.38
CA ARG A 69 -16.22 10.40 3.11
C ARG A 69 -15.20 9.47 3.78
N LEU A 70 -15.47 9.02 5.00
CA LEU A 70 -14.60 8.07 5.70
C LEU A 70 -14.62 6.69 5.05
N SER A 71 -15.79 6.22 4.62
CA SER A 71 -15.90 4.95 3.88
C SER A 71 -15.07 4.99 2.60
N ALA A 72 -15.20 6.03 1.80
CA ALA A 72 -14.41 6.20 0.58
C ALA A 72 -12.89 6.26 0.86
N LYS A 73 -12.47 6.92 1.96
CA LYS A 73 -11.06 6.93 2.36
C LYS A 73 -10.56 5.54 2.80
N LEU A 74 -11.35 4.81 3.59
CA LEU A 74 -11.00 3.47 4.04
C LEU A 74 -10.93 2.48 2.87
N GLU A 75 -11.87 2.57 1.92
CA GLU A 75 -11.87 1.79 0.68
C GLU A 75 -10.66 2.11 -0.20
N ALA A 76 -10.22 3.38 -0.20
CA ALA A 76 -8.99 3.81 -0.86
C ALA A 76 -7.70 3.42 -0.10
N GLY A 77 -7.82 2.68 1.03
CA GLY A 77 -6.69 2.19 1.82
C GLY A 77 -6.18 3.13 2.91
N TRP A 78 -6.84 4.26 3.15
CA TRP A 78 -6.46 5.11 4.26
C TRP A 78 -6.64 4.39 5.61
N ASN A 79 -5.62 4.50 6.47
CA ASN A 79 -5.64 3.95 7.81
C ASN A 79 -5.33 5.06 8.84
N PRO A 80 -6.21 5.29 9.85
CA PRO A 80 -6.05 6.36 10.81
C PRO A 80 -4.88 6.18 11.81
N TRP A 81 -4.24 5.02 11.81
CA TRP A 81 -3.11 4.68 12.67
C TRP A 81 -1.77 4.73 11.94
N ILE A 82 -1.80 4.89 10.63
CA ILE A 82 -0.61 5.06 9.81
C ILE A 82 -0.53 6.54 9.46
N GLU A 83 0.51 7.20 9.90
CA GLU A 83 0.86 8.53 9.40
C GLU A 83 1.39 8.36 7.98
N ALA A 84 0.48 8.45 7.03
CA ALA A 84 0.86 8.44 5.63
C ALA A 84 1.38 9.81 5.26
N ASP A 85 2.65 9.84 5.14
CA ASP A 85 3.43 11.03 4.90
C ASP A 85 3.38 11.56 3.46
N ALA A 86 2.73 10.85 2.54
CA ALA A 86 2.63 11.24 1.15
C ALA A 86 1.18 11.09 0.62
N ASP A 87 0.75 12.04 -0.20
CA ASP A 87 -0.63 12.12 -0.73
C ASP A 87 -1.08 10.89 -1.53
N ARG A 88 -0.14 10.12 -2.06
CA ARG A 88 -0.39 8.95 -2.90
C ARG A 88 -0.07 7.61 -2.24
N SER A 89 0.30 7.59 -0.96
CA SER A 89 0.69 6.35 -0.27
C SER A 89 -0.44 5.32 -0.14
N TYR A 90 -1.69 5.75 -0.23
CA TYR A 90 -2.88 4.88 -0.24
C TYR A 90 -3.31 4.42 -1.64
N LYS A 91 -2.58 4.75 -2.68
CA LYS A 91 -2.82 4.21 -4.01
C LYS A 91 -2.47 2.73 -4.05
N LEU A 92 -3.16 2.00 -4.92
CA LEU A 92 -2.86 0.59 -5.11
C LEU A 92 -1.41 0.40 -5.59
N PHE A 93 -0.78 -0.63 -5.10
CA PHE A 93 0.58 -0.98 -5.49
C PHE A 93 0.66 -1.35 -6.98
N SER A 94 -0.35 -2.07 -7.48
CA SER A 94 -0.52 -2.36 -8.91
C SER A 94 -0.60 -1.11 -9.78
N ASP A 95 -1.37 -0.09 -9.35
CA ASP A 95 -1.48 1.18 -10.08
C ASP A 95 -0.13 1.92 -10.15
N ALA A 96 0.63 1.88 -9.04
CA ALA A 96 1.96 2.47 -9.00
C ALA A 96 2.95 1.72 -9.91
N LEU A 97 2.85 0.40 -10.02
CA LEU A 97 3.64 -0.40 -10.96
C LEU A 97 3.27 -0.11 -12.42
N ILE A 98 1.98 0.03 -12.73
CA ILE A 98 1.53 0.43 -14.08
C ILE A 98 2.08 1.82 -14.42
N HIS A 99 1.99 2.77 -13.50
CA HIS A 99 2.53 4.13 -13.70
C HIS A 99 4.05 4.10 -13.93
N TYR A 100 4.78 3.29 -13.15
CA TYR A 100 6.23 3.13 -13.33
C TYR A 100 6.58 2.52 -14.70
N ARG A 101 5.87 1.46 -15.13
CA ARG A 101 6.09 0.85 -16.46
C ARG A 101 5.86 1.86 -17.59
N ASN A 102 4.81 2.66 -17.50
CA ASN A 102 4.55 3.73 -18.48
C ASN A 102 5.66 4.79 -18.47
N TYR A 103 6.15 5.17 -17.28
CA TYR A 103 7.23 6.13 -17.12
C TYR A 103 8.54 5.65 -17.76
N ILE A 104 8.99 4.42 -17.47
CA ILE A 104 10.23 3.88 -18.05
C ILE A 104 10.10 3.64 -19.56
N THR A 105 8.90 3.32 -20.07
CA THR A 105 8.62 3.20 -21.50
C THR A 105 8.74 4.58 -22.19
N LYS A 106 8.26 5.64 -21.55
CA LYS A 106 8.47 7.01 -22.04
C LYS A 106 9.96 7.36 -22.08
N LEU A 107 10.73 7.01 -21.02
CA LEU A 107 12.18 7.24 -21.01
C LEU A 107 12.92 6.47 -22.11
N LEU A 108 12.45 5.27 -22.49
CA LEU A 108 12.99 4.55 -23.64
C LEU A 108 12.69 5.30 -24.95
N ASN A 109 11.43 5.74 -25.15
CA ASN A 109 11.00 6.45 -26.35
C ASN A 109 11.74 7.79 -26.54
N ASP A 110 12.09 8.44 -25.43
CA ASP A 110 12.86 9.70 -25.41
C ASP A 110 14.38 9.46 -25.53
N GLY A 111 14.82 8.21 -25.68
CA GLY A 111 16.26 7.87 -25.79
C GLY A 111 17.07 7.97 -24.51
N VAL A 112 16.42 8.18 -23.35
CA VAL A 112 17.06 8.29 -22.04
C VAL A 112 17.48 6.91 -21.51
N HIS A 113 16.65 5.89 -21.70
CA HIS A 113 16.92 4.52 -21.30
C HIS A 113 17.35 3.67 -22.49
N ARG A 114 18.31 2.76 -22.25
CA ARG A 114 18.67 1.72 -23.22
C ARG A 114 17.56 0.65 -23.27
N ALA A 115 17.34 0.07 -24.46
CA ALA A 115 16.34 -0.97 -24.66
C ALA A 115 16.53 -2.18 -23.71
N SER A 116 17.78 -2.59 -23.44
CA SER A 116 18.09 -3.68 -22.51
C SER A 116 17.66 -3.35 -21.07
N THR A 117 17.96 -2.14 -20.58
CA THR A 117 17.57 -1.69 -19.23
C THR A 117 16.05 -1.63 -19.08
N HIS A 118 15.36 -1.11 -20.10
CA HIS A 118 13.90 -1.09 -20.12
C HIS A 118 13.33 -2.51 -20.05
N HIS A 119 13.80 -3.41 -20.92
CA HIS A 119 13.36 -4.81 -20.94
C HIS A 119 13.52 -5.48 -19.57
N ASP A 120 14.71 -5.36 -18.98
CA ASP A 120 15.01 -5.95 -17.67
C ASP A 120 14.08 -5.41 -16.59
N TYR A 121 13.85 -4.10 -16.55
CA TYR A 121 13.01 -3.48 -15.52
C TYR A 121 11.53 -3.84 -15.66
N ILE A 122 11.02 -3.97 -16.89
CA ILE A 122 9.67 -4.51 -17.14
C ILE A 122 9.56 -5.95 -16.62
N CYS A 123 10.55 -6.81 -16.93
CA CYS A 123 10.58 -8.19 -16.45
C CYS A 123 10.65 -8.26 -14.92
N PHE A 124 11.51 -7.45 -14.29
CA PHE A 124 11.66 -7.45 -12.83
C PHE A 124 10.39 -6.93 -12.13
N ALA A 125 9.73 -5.91 -12.69
CA ALA A 125 8.46 -5.42 -12.18
C ALA A 125 7.37 -6.51 -12.23
N ARG A 126 7.30 -7.28 -13.32
CA ARG A 126 6.35 -8.39 -13.46
C ARG A 126 6.64 -9.50 -12.44
N ILE A 127 7.91 -9.90 -12.29
CA ILE A 127 8.30 -10.94 -11.33
C ILE A 127 8.01 -10.51 -9.89
N MET A 128 8.20 -9.23 -9.56
CA MET A 128 7.88 -8.70 -8.24
C MET A 128 6.38 -8.71 -7.97
N GLU A 129 5.56 -8.34 -8.96
CA GLU A 129 4.11 -8.37 -8.88
C GLU A 129 3.58 -9.80 -8.70
N GLU A 130 4.01 -10.75 -9.55
CA GLU A 130 3.67 -12.17 -9.46
C GLU A 130 4.09 -12.78 -8.11
N TRP A 131 5.28 -12.44 -7.61
CA TRP A 131 5.74 -12.89 -6.30
C TRP A 131 4.87 -12.32 -5.18
N ASN A 132 4.55 -11.03 -5.23
CA ASN A 132 3.67 -10.39 -4.24
C ASN A 132 2.30 -11.05 -4.20
N ASP A 133 1.69 -11.30 -5.36
CA ASP A 133 0.35 -11.88 -5.46
C ASP A 133 0.29 -13.32 -4.91
N ASN A 134 1.40 -14.03 -4.95
CA ASN A 134 1.52 -15.39 -4.41
C ASN A 134 1.87 -15.42 -2.90
N GLN A 135 2.08 -14.27 -2.25
CA GLN A 135 2.35 -14.25 -0.82
C GLN A 135 1.07 -14.45 -0.01
N ARG A 136 1.18 -15.17 1.12
CA ARG A 136 0.08 -15.31 2.09
C ARG A 136 -0.45 -13.94 2.57
N VAL A 137 0.43 -12.96 2.69
CA VAL A 137 0.13 -11.57 3.02
C VAL A 137 0.77 -10.69 1.95
N SER A 138 0.05 -10.49 0.84
CA SER A 138 0.47 -9.58 -0.23
C SER A 138 0.28 -8.13 0.16
N ILE A 139 1.14 -7.25 -0.33
CA ILE A 139 0.91 -5.81 -0.19
C ILE A 139 -0.10 -5.35 -1.25
N ARG A 140 -1.04 -4.52 -0.81
CA ARG A 140 -2.08 -3.96 -1.66
C ARG A 140 -1.87 -2.48 -1.97
N TYR A 141 -1.29 -1.74 -1.01
CA TYR A 141 -1.11 -0.30 -1.10
C TYR A 141 0.38 0.07 -1.07
N VAL A 142 0.71 1.22 -1.67
CA VAL A 142 2.09 1.67 -1.80
C VAL A 142 2.77 1.88 -0.45
N TYR A 143 2.07 2.34 0.59
CA TYR A 143 2.65 2.52 1.92
C TYR A 143 3.19 1.22 2.55
N GLN A 144 2.75 0.06 2.06
CA GLN A 144 3.23 -1.25 2.51
C GLN A 144 4.53 -1.67 1.80
N PHE A 145 4.94 -0.92 0.77
CA PHE A 145 6.21 -1.11 0.09
C PHE A 145 7.32 -0.51 0.94
N ASP A 146 7.76 -1.26 1.93
CA ASP A 146 8.73 -0.89 2.93
C ASP A 146 10.06 -1.64 2.73
N ARG A 147 11.03 -1.37 3.64
CA ARG A 147 12.33 -2.04 3.64
C ARG A 147 12.19 -3.56 3.80
N ALA A 148 11.25 -4.00 4.65
CA ALA A 148 11.03 -5.43 4.90
C ALA A 148 10.52 -6.14 3.63
N PHE A 149 9.64 -5.50 2.87
CA PHE A 149 9.22 -6.01 1.56
C PHE A 149 10.40 -6.15 0.60
N CYS A 150 11.23 -5.11 0.48
CA CYS A 150 12.40 -5.12 -0.41
C CYS A 150 13.39 -6.24 -0.04
N VAL A 151 13.65 -6.45 1.25
CA VAL A 151 14.54 -7.52 1.73
C VAL A 151 13.95 -8.88 1.39
N ARG A 152 12.69 -9.16 1.74
CA ARG A 152 12.04 -10.45 1.44
C ARG A 152 12.03 -10.76 -0.05
N PHE A 153 11.77 -9.76 -0.90
CA PHE A 153 11.80 -9.96 -2.35
C PHE A 153 13.22 -10.28 -2.85
N LEU A 154 14.25 -9.61 -2.33
CA LEU A 154 15.64 -9.92 -2.70
C LEU A 154 16.09 -11.29 -2.20
N ASP A 155 15.61 -11.74 -1.03
CA ASP A 155 15.85 -13.08 -0.50
C ASP A 155 15.16 -14.14 -1.36
N TYR A 156 13.91 -13.91 -1.77
CA TYR A 156 13.21 -14.74 -2.75
C TYR A 156 14.03 -14.89 -4.05
N VAL A 157 14.49 -13.77 -4.60
CA VAL A 157 15.29 -13.80 -5.85
C VAL A 157 16.59 -14.57 -5.67
N TYR A 158 17.27 -14.39 -4.55
CA TYR A 158 18.61 -14.94 -4.34
C TYR A 158 18.58 -16.38 -3.81
N ILE A 159 17.73 -16.65 -2.82
CA ILE A 159 17.69 -17.92 -2.10
C ILE A 159 16.71 -18.89 -2.77
N GLU A 160 15.42 -18.49 -2.92
CA GLU A 160 14.38 -19.39 -3.40
C GLU A 160 14.50 -19.66 -4.91
N ARG A 161 14.91 -18.64 -5.69
CA ARG A 161 15.14 -18.79 -7.13
C ARG A 161 16.59 -19.16 -7.48
N GLU A 162 17.45 -19.33 -6.50
CA GLU A 162 18.87 -19.74 -6.65
C GLU A 162 19.65 -18.88 -7.68
N ASN A 163 19.33 -17.59 -7.77
CA ASN A 163 20.00 -16.70 -8.72
C ASN A 163 21.40 -16.30 -8.25
N SER A 164 22.25 -15.90 -9.20
CA SER A 164 23.59 -15.41 -8.90
C SER A 164 23.59 -14.10 -8.12
N PRO A 165 24.67 -13.76 -7.37
CA PRO A 165 24.81 -12.45 -6.72
C PRO A 165 24.64 -11.27 -7.70
N ARG A 166 25.13 -11.42 -8.94
CA ARG A 166 24.98 -10.44 -10.01
C ARG A 166 23.50 -10.20 -10.34
N THR A 167 22.72 -11.28 -10.50
CA THR A 167 21.29 -11.20 -10.78
C THR A 167 20.55 -10.51 -9.63
N ARG A 168 20.81 -10.93 -8.38
CA ARG A 168 20.22 -10.28 -7.19
C ARG A 168 20.55 -8.78 -7.14
N ASN A 169 21.77 -8.39 -7.49
CA ASN A 169 22.18 -6.97 -7.53
C ASN A 169 21.46 -6.19 -8.64
N ASN A 170 21.15 -6.82 -9.78
CA ASN A 170 20.32 -6.20 -10.81
C ASN A 170 18.89 -5.93 -10.30
N TYR A 171 18.29 -6.85 -9.55
CA TYR A 171 17.00 -6.62 -8.87
C TYR A 171 17.10 -5.50 -7.83
N LEU A 172 18.19 -5.39 -7.09
CA LEU A 172 18.41 -4.27 -6.17
C LEU A 172 18.49 -2.94 -6.93
N ALA A 173 19.15 -2.89 -8.08
CA ALA A 173 19.21 -1.70 -8.93
C ALA A 173 17.80 -1.31 -9.42
N PHE A 174 17.00 -2.27 -9.86
CA PHE A 174 15.59 -2.07 -10.19
C PHE A 174 14.78 -1.50 -9.01
N LEU A 175 14.87 -2.12 -7.81
CA LEU A 175 14.18 -1.63 -6.62
C LEU A 175 14.56 -0.19 -6.25
N ARG A 176 15.84 0.17 -6.42
CA ARG A 176 16.33 1.54 -6.22
C ARG A 176 15.71 2.52 -7.22
N SER A 177 15.62 2.13 -8.49
CA SER A 177 14.97 2.92 -9.54
C SER A 177 13.48 3.10 -9.25
N PHE A 178 12.78 2.02 -8.90
CA PHE A 178 11.37 2.07 -8.54
C PHE A 178 11.12 2.93 -7.28
N SER A 179 11.94 2.76 -6.24
CA SER A 179 11.86 3.59 -5.02
C SER A 179 12.10 5.08 -5.32
N ALA A 180 13.06 5.40 -6.18
CA ALA A 180 13.31 6.79 -6.59
C ALA A 180 12.11 7.38 -7.34
N PHE A 181 11.50 6.61 -8.25
CA PHE A 181 10.27 7.00 -8.93
C PHE A 181 9.13 7.25 -7.93
N LEU A 182 8.92 6.36 -6.97
CA LEU A 182 7.88 6.52 -5.96
C LEU A 182 8.05 7.79 -5.12
N VAL A 183 9.29 8.13 -4.73
CA VAL A 183 9.61 9.39 -4.03
C VAL A 183 9.35 10.59 -4.94
N GLN A 184 9.86 10.58 -6.17
CA GLN A 184 9.70 11.67 -7.14
C GLN A 184 8.23 11.98 -7.43
N HIS A 185 7.38 10.94 -7.47
CA HIS A 185 5.96 11.08 -7.76
C HIS A 185 5.07 11.14 -6.51
N LEU A 186 5.65 11.42 -5.33
CA LEU A 186 4.97 11.62 -4.06
C LEU A 186 4.11 10.43 -3.60
N TYR A 187 4.52 9.22 -3.93
CA TYR A 187 3.93 7.99 -3.41
C TYR A 187 4.45 7.63 -2.02
N ILE A 188 5.75 7.88 -1.79
CA ILE A 188 6.43 7.66 -0.50
C ILE A 188 7.38 8.84 -0.23
N LYS A 189 7.74 9.08 1.03
CA LYS A 189 8.69 10.14 1.41
C LYS A 189 10.14 9.72 1.24
N GLU A 190 10.47 8.52 1.65
CA GLU A 190 11.82 7.99 1.73
C GLU A 190 11.94 6.71 0.93
N LYS A 191 13.14 6.42 0.44
CA LYS A 191 13.39 5.19 -0.32
C LYS A 191 13.56 4.01 0.63
N PRO A 192 12.70 2.97 0.58
CA PRO A 192 12.86 1.77 1.40
C PRO A 192 14.14 0.99 1.07
N THR A 193 14.79 1.30 -0.03
CA THR A 193 16.05 0.70 -0.47
C THR A 193 17.29 1.36 0.13
N ASP A 194 17.16 2.49 0.84
CA ASP A 194 18.31 3.16 1.44
C ASP A 194 18.98 2.26 2.48
N GLY A 195 20.31 2.15 2.38
CA GLY A 195 21.12 1.25 3.21
C GLY A 195 21.05 -0.24 2.83
N LEU A 196 20.32 -0.64 1.75
CA LEU A 196 20.45 -1.99 1.18
C LEU A 196 21.76 -2.07 0.37
N VAL A 197 22.57 -3.09 0.65
CA VAL A 197 23.88 -3.27 0.03
C VAL A 197 23.86 -4.37 -1.04
N SER A 198 24.75 -4.23 -2.02
CA SER A 198 25.01 -5.26 -3.02
C SER A 198 25.79 -6.41 -2.39
N ILE A 199 25.52 -7.65 -2.85
CA ILE A 199 26.35 -8.80 -2.49
C ILE A 199 27.64 -8.71 -3.31
N GLY A 200 28.79 -8.83 -2.62
CA GLY A 200 30.11 -8.85 -3.25
C GLY A 200 30.31 -10.09 -4.12
N LYS A 201 31.29 -10.03 -5.05
CA LYS A 201 31.82 -11.23 -5.67
C LYS A 201 32.56 -12.03 -4.58
N ALA A 202 32.39 -13.36 -4.58
CA ALA A 202 33.35 -14.21 -3.89
C ALA A 202 34.76 -13.89 -4.42
N LEU A 203 35.71 -13.67 -3.52
CA LEU A 203 37.12 -13.55 -3.84
C LEU A 203 37.62 -14.88 -4.41
#